data_a6a6bad7af4a05a51fbe474b9f0eb0c4
#
_entry.id   a6a6bad7af4a05a51fbe474b9f0eb0c4
#
_cell.length_a   1.000
_cell.length_b   1.000
_cell.length_c   1.000
_cell.angle_alpha   90.00
_cell.angle_beta   90.00
_cell.angle_gamma   90.00
#
_symmetry.space_group_name_H-M   'P 1'
#
loop_
_entity.id
_entity.type
_entity.pdbx_description
1 polymer ?
#
loop_
_entity_poly.entity_id
_entity_poly.type
_entity_poly.pdbx_seq_one_letter_code
_entity_poly.pdbx_strand_id
1 'polypeptide(L)'
;GFIRSENYLPGENDVYVSPSQIRRFNLKTGDILRGNTRVKSQNEKFSALLYVTSINGIKPNEMRRLNFEDMTPIFPNERLHLERPGGSLAMRIVDLVSPIGKGQRGMIVSPPKAGKTTLLKDAAKSILKNNPEMHLIILLIDERPEEVTDIREAIQGPNVEIIYSTFDELPEHHKRVSEMTIERAKRLVEHKKDVTIFIDSITRLARAYNLTVPPSGRTLSGGLDPAALHMPKRFFGAARNMREGGSLTILATALVDTGSKMDDVVYEEFKGTGNMELVLDRRLQEKRVFPAIDISKSGTRREDLLLTKEEHEAVDIMRKALNGMKADDALENILNMFAHTRNNNEFVQTVKKQRFL
;
A
#
# COMPACT_ATOMS: atom_id res chain seq x y z
N GLY A 1 -11.36 -16.33 20.88
CA GLY A 1 -11.24 -15.69 19.59
C GLY A 1 -12.48 -15.89 18.74
N PHE A 2 -12.51 -15.17 17.61
CA PHE A 2 -13.63 -15.26 16.66
C PHE A 2 -13.10 -15.28 15.23
N ILE A 3 -13.67 -16.16 14.42
CA ILE A 3 -13.48 -16.14 12.97
C ILE A 3 -14.48 -15.13 12.40
N ARG A 4 -13.97 -14.12 11.71
CA ARG A 4 -14.76 -13.10 11.01
C ARG A 4 -15.11 -13.58 9.61
N SER A 5 -16.25 -13.16 9.08
CA SER A 5 -16.68 -13.52 7.72
C SER A 5 -16.36 -12.45 6.71
N GLU A 6 -16.99 -11.29 6.77
CA GLU A 6 -16.83 -10.26 5.77
C GLU A 6 -16.11 -9.03 6.35
N ASN A 7 -15.23 -8.44 5.55
CA ASN A 7 -14.57 -7.17 5.79
C ASN A 7 -13.96 -7.06 7.21
N TYR A 8 -13.63 -8.20 7.83
CA TYR A 8 -13.02 -8.34 9.17
C TYR A 8 -13.80 -7.73 10.34
N LEU A 9 -15.03 -7.28 10.13
CA LEU A 9 -15.87 -6.70 11.17
C LEU A 9 -16.66 -7.76 11.92
N PRO A 10 -17.01 -7.53 13.21
CA PRO A 10 -17.89 -8.40 13.96
C PRO A 10 -19.24 -8.58 13.26
N GLY A 11 -19.73 -9.81 13.20
CA GLY A 11 -20.99 -10.16 12.57
C GLY A 11 -21.72 -11.29 13.29
N GLU A 12 -22.97 -11.52 12.91
CA GLU A 12 -23.82 -12.56 13.50
C GLU A 12 -23.36 -13.99 13.15
N ASN A 13 -22.63 -14.12 12.04
CA ASN A 13 -22.11 -15.38 11.54
C ASN A 13 -20.68 -15.70 12.05
N ASP A 14 -20.17 -14.91 12.98
CA ASP A 14 -18.88 -15.17 13.58
C ASP A 14 -18.85 -16.55 14.25
N VAL A 15 -17.69 -17.20 14.17
CA VAL A 15 -17.46 -18.51 14.77
C VAL A 15 -16.52 -18.38 15.96
N TYR A 16 -16.93 -18.86 17.11
CA TYR A 16 -16.11 -18.86 18.32
C TYR A 16 -14.98 -19.87 18.24
N VAL A 17 -13.79 -19.45 18.63
CA VAL A 17 -12.57 -20.26 18.74
C VAL A 17 -12.11 -20.26 20.19
N SER A 18 -12.01 -21.45 20.80
CA SER A 18 -11.64 -21.55 22.21
C SER A 18 -10.18 -21.18 22.47
N PRO A 19 -9.85 -20.68 23.69
CA PRO A 19 -8.47 -20.42 24.07
C PRO A 19 -7.55 -21.63 23.99
N SER A 20 -8.09 -22.86 24.24
CA SER A 20 -7.33 -24.10 24.12
C SER A 20 -6.92 -24.39 22.68
N GLN A 21 -7.80 -24.15 21.72
CA GLN A 21 -7.49 -24.30 20.29
C GLN A 21 -6.48 -23.26 19.81
N ILE A 22 -6.62 -22.01 20.27
CA ILE A 22 -5.66 -20.94 19.98
C ILE A 22 -4.26 -21.33 20.43
N ARG A 23 -4.12 -21.83 21.66
CA ARG A 23 -2.83 -22.28 22.18
C ARG A 23 -2.30 -23.52 21.47
N ARG A 24 -3.15 -24.53 21.25
CA ARG A 24 -2.76 -25.78 20.62
C ARG A 24 -2.20 -25.60 19.23
N PHE A 25 -2.80 -24.74 18.44
CA PHE A 25 -2.42 -24.50 17.03
C PHE A 25 -1.59 -23.21 16.82
N ASN A 26 -1.23 -22.53 17.91
CA ASN A 26 -0.56 -21.23 17.86
C ASN A 26 -1.23 -20.26 16.90
N LEU A 27 -2.56 -20.16 17.01
CA LEU A 27 -3.36 -19.28 16.16
C LEU A 27 -3.10 -17.81 16.48
N LYS A 28 -3.09 -17.01 15.47
CA LYS A 28 -2.88 -15.55 15.56
C LYS A 28 -3.97 -14.80 14.82
N THR A 29 -4.22 -13.57 15.26
CA THR A 29 -5.08 -12.66 14.51
C THR A 29 -4.57 -12.52 13.08
N GLY A 30 -5.47 -12.64 12.11
CA GLY A 30 -5.15 -12.62 10.67
C GLY A 30 -4.98 -14.00 10.04
N ASP A 31 -4.94 -15.08 10.81
CA ASP A 31 -4.96 -16.44 10.26
C ASP A 31 -6.31 -16.75 9.60
N ILE A 32 -6.26 -17.41 8.46
CA ILE A 32 -7.45 -18.00 7.82
C ILE A 32 -7.56 -19.45 8.25
N LEU A 33 -8.69 -19.77 8.86
CA LEU A 33 -8.98 -21.11 9.34
C LEU A 33 -10.02 -21.81 8.47
N ARG A 34 -9.75 -23.06 8.18
CA ARG A 34 -10.74 -23.98 7.61
C ARG A 34 -10.97 -25.12 8.60
N GLY A 35 -12.22 -25.48 8.81
CA GLY A 35 -12.54 -26.53 9.75
C GLY A 35 -14.04 -26.79 9.82
N ASN A 36 -14.42 -27.58 10.82
CA ASN A 36 -15.80 -27.94 11.08
C ASN A 36 -16.31 -27.16 12.29
N THR A 37 -17.56 -26.75 12.22
CA THR A 37 -18.23 -26.02 13.29
C THR A 37 -19.34 -26.84 13.89
N ARG A 38 -19.60 -26.64 15.19
CA ARG A 38 -20.79 -27.06 15.85
C ARG A 38 -21.90 -26.05 15.65
N VAL A 39 -23.07 -26.48 15.23
CA VAL A 39 -24.24 -25.61 15.13
C VAL A 39 -24.60 -25.09 16.52
N LYS A 40 -24.87 -23.79 16.62
CA LYS A 40 -25.29 -23.15 17.87
C LYS A 40 -26.62 -23.74 18.39
N SER A 41 -26.73 -23.92 19.70
CA SER A 41 -28.00 -24.19 20.38
C SER A 41 -28.84 -22.92 20.50
N GLN A 42 -30.10 -23.06 20.89
CA GLN A 42 -31.02 -21.90 21.02
C GLN A 42 -30.54 -20.80 21.97
N ASN A 43 -29.71 -21.19 22.95
CA ASN A 43 -29.17 -20.25 23.97
C ASN A 43 -27.77 -19.70 23.63
N GLU A 44 -27.19 -20.09 22.51
CA GLU A 44 -25.85 -19.65 22.11
C GLU A 44 -25.91 -18.59 21.00
N LYS A 45 -25.11 -17.57 21.16
CA LYS A 45 -25.05 -16.48 20.16
C LYS A 45 -24.28 -16.88 18.90
N PHE A 46 -23.23 -17.70 19.05
CA PHE A 46 -22.32 -18.06 17.97
C PHE A 46 -22.14 -19.56 17.86
N SER A 47 -21.88 -20.04 16.63
CA SER A 47 -21.35 -21.38 16.40
C SER A 47 -19.93 -21.51 16.94
N ALA A 48 -19.48 -22.70 17.27
CA ALA A 48 -18.15 -22.95 17.79
C ALA A 48 -17.32 -23.80 16.82
N LEU A 49 -16.04 -23.48 16.66
CA LEU A 49 -15.09 -24.29 15.91
C LEU A 49 -14.84 -25.62 16.64
N LEU A 50 -15.03 -26.76 15.96
CA LEU A 50 -14.72 -28.09 16.47
C LEU A 50 -13.33 -28.56 16.07
N TYR A 51 -13.07 -28.57 14.76
CA TYR A 51 -11.82 -29.07 14.18
C TYR A 51 -11.21 -28.04 13.27
N VAL A 52 -9.88 -27.93 13.31
CA VAL A 52 -9.09 -27.15 12.38
C VAL A 52 -8.53 -28.10 11.32
N THR A 53 -8.98 -27.93 10.08
CA THR A 53 -8.51 -28.70 8.93
C THR A 53 -7.27 -28.09 8.31
N SER A 54 -7.25 -26.75 8.20
CA SER A 54 -6.07 -26.01 7.71
C SER A 54 -5.99 -24.62 8.34
N ILE A 55 -4.76 -24.10 8.40
CA ILE A 55 -4.43 -22.74 8.81
C ILE A 55 -3.67 -22.11 7.63
N ASN A 56 -4.21 -21.03 7.08
CA ASN A 56 -3.65 -20.39 5.86
C ASN A 56 -3.42 -21.38 4.70
N GLY A 57 -4.31 -22.37 4.56
CA GLY A 57 -4.24 -23.39 3.52
C GLY A 57 -3.30 -24.57 3.81
N ILE A 58 -2.58 -24.56 4.94
CA ILE A 58 -1.60 -25.58 5.34
C ILE A 58 -2.19 -26.43 6.47
N LYS A 59 -1.97 -27.75 6.43
CA LYS A 59 -2.40 -28.64 7.53
C LYS A 59 -1.67 -28.27 8.83
N PRO A 60 -2.33 -28.32 10.00
CA PRO A 60 -1.74 -27.89 11.26
C PRO A 60 -0.43 -28.61 11.63
N ASN A 61 -0.31 -29.90 11.31
CA ASN A 61 0.90 -30.70 11.55
C ASN A 61 2.06 -30.41 10.59
N GLU A 62 1.78 -29.82 9.45
CA GLU A 62 2.76 -29.43 8.43
C GLU A 62 3.18 -27.96 8.53
N MET A 63 2.48 -27.20 9.37
CA MET A 63 2.71 -25.77 9.47
C MET A 63 4.07 -25.45 10.09
N ARG A 64 4.87 -24.71 9.35
CA ARG A 64 6.15 -24.14 9.76
C ARG A 64 6.12 -22.67 9.45
N ARG A 65 6.20 -21.80 10.45
CA ARG A 65 6.30 -20.37 10.25
C ARG A 65 7.21 -19.71 11.27
N LEU A 66 7.93 -18.71 10.86
CA LEU A 66 8.62 -17.77 11.73
C LEU A 66 7.63 -16.67 12.13
N ASN A 67 7.79 -16.11 13.32
CA ASN A 67 7.03 -14.92 13.66
C ASN A 67 7.55 -13.75 12.82
N PHE A 68 6.64 -12.87 12.41
CA PHE A 68 6.99 -11.71 11.61
C PHE A 68 8.09 -10.86 12.26
N GLU A 69 8.01 -10.68 13.57
CA GLU A 69 8.95 -9.89 14.36
C GLU A 69 10.35 -10.52 14.48
N ASP A 70 10.47 -11.83 14.30
CA ASP A 70 11.73 -12.57 14.36
C ASP A 70 12.43 -12.65 12.98
N MET A 71 11.78 -12.23 11.92
CA MET A 71 12.35 -12.20 10.57
C MET A 71 13.30 -11.03 10.38
N THR A 72 14.30 -11.21 9.52
CA THR A 72 15.37 -10.22 9.30
C THR A 72 15.00 -9.25 8.17
N PRO A 73 14.77 -7.96 8.46
CA PRO A 73 14.49 -6.97 7.43
C PRO A 73 15.75 -6.62 6.64
N ILE A 74 15.58 -6.50 5.33
CA ILE A 74 16.61 -6.04 4.39
C ILE A 74 16.06 -4.94 3.49
N PHE A 75 16.94 -4.19 2.83
CA PHE A 75 16.51 -3.21 1.84
C PHE A 75 15.73 -3.87 0.69
N PRO A 76 14.72 -3.20 0.13
CA PRO A 76 14.10 -3.62 -1.11
C PRO A 76 15.17 -3.75 -2.22
N ASN A 77 15.32 -4.94 -2.79
CA ASN A 77 16.32 -5.26 -3.80
C ASN A 77 15.75 -6.03 -5.00
N GLU A 78 14.46 -6.24 -5.01
CA GLU A 78 13.73 -6.85 -6.13
C GLU A 78 12.59 -5.92 -6.54
N ARG A 79 12.70 -5.37 -7.76
CA ARG A 79 11.73 -4.39 -8.25
C ARG A 79 10.40 -5.04 -8.62
N LEU A 80 9.32 -4.38 -8.22
CA LEU A 80 7.97 -4.62 -8.75
C LEU A 80 7.81 -3.79 -10.01
N HIS A 81 7.99 -4.40 -11.17
CA HIS A 81 7.82 -3.71 -12.45
C HIS A 81 6.37 -3.34 -12.69
N LEU A 82 6.12 -2.08 -13.04
CA LEU A 82 4.79 -1.57 -13.35
C LEU A 82 4.57 -1.42 -14.86
N GLU A 83 5.63 -1.27 -15.63
CA GLU A 83 5.54 -1.26 -17.09
C GLU A 83 4.97 -2.59 -17.60
N ARG A 84 3.98 -2.51 -18.47
CA ARG A 84 3.37 -3.67 -19.12
C ARG A 84 2.87 -3.30 -20.52
N PRO A 85 2.76 -4.26 -21.45
CA PRO A 85 2.15 -4.03 -22.76
C PRO A 85 0.73 -3.45 -22.60
N GLY A 86 0.46 -2.34 -23.28
CA GLY A 86 -0.83 -1.64 -23.17
C GLY A 86 -1.06 -0.90 -21.84
N GLY A 87 -0.04 -0.81 -20.99
CA GLY A 87 -0.08 -0.03 -19.77
C GLY A 87 0.03 1.47 -20.01
N SER A 88 -0.25 2.26 -18.97
CA SER A 88 -0.20 3.71 -19.05
C SER A 88 1.22 4.26 -19.03
N LEU A 89 1.36 5.50 -19.51
CA LEU A 89 2.60 6.25 -19.41
C LEU A 89 3.03 6.46 -17.94
N ALA A 90 2.05 6.64 -17.04
CA ALA A 90 2.30 6.79 -15.61
C ALA A 90 3.11 5.62 -15.04
N MET A 91 2.77 4.40 -15.39
CA MET A 91 3.46 3.19 -14.91
C MET A 91 4.91 3.13 -15.39
N ARG A 92 5.17 3.57 -16.60
CA ARG A 92 6.53 3.69 -17.15
C ARG A 92 7.36 4.72 -16.40
N ILE A 93 6.77 5.86 -16.09
CA ILE A 93 7.43 6.94 -15.35
C ILE A 93 7.76 6.49 -13.93
N VAL A 94 6.82 5.86 -13.23
CA VAL A 94 7.02 5.37 -11.86
C VAL A 94 8.17 4.36 -11.80
N ASP A 95 8.25 3.44 -12.75
CA ASP A 95 9.32 2.43 -12.80
C ASP A 95 10.73 3.02 -12.83
N LEU A 96 10.90 4.19 -13.41
CA LEU A 96 12.20 4.87 -13.53
C LEU A 96 12.42 5.93 -12.45
N VAL A 97 11.40 6.71 -12.16
CA VAL A 97 11.50 7.89 -11.28
C VAL A 97 11.35 7.54 -9.80
N SER A 98 10.42 6.65 -9.51
CA SER A 98 10.12 6.18 -8.14
C SER A 98 9.94 4.67 -8.15
N PRO A 99 10.97 3.88 -8.46
CA PRO A 99 10.86 2.44 -8.54
C PRO A 99 10.40 1.87 -7.20
N ILE A 100 9.57 0.85 -7.28
CA ILE A 100 9.00 0.17 -6.12
C ILE A 100 9.64 -1.21 -6.02
N GLY A 101 10.28 -1.49 -4.90
CA GLY A 101 10.79 -2.82 -4.60
C GLY A 101 9.88 -3.57 -3.63
N LYS A 102 9.99 -4.90 -3.62
CA LYS A 102 9.34 -5.73 -2.59
C LYS A 102 9.82 -5.29 -1.21
N GLY A 103 8.89 -4.95 -0.33
CA GLY A 103 9.17 -4.39 0.99
C GLY A 103 9.20 -2.88 1.07
N GLN A 104 8.88 -2.17 -0.01
CA GLN A 104 8.87 -0.72 -0.08
C GLN A 104 7.85 -0.09 0.87
N ARG A 105 8.24 0.99 1.55
CA ARG A 105 7.33 1.92 2.24
C ARG A 105 7.14 3.15 1.38
N GLY A 106 6.16 3.10 0.47
CA GLY A 106 5.94 4.16 -0.50
C GLY A 106 4.78 5.08 -0.12
N MET A 107 4.99 6.37 -0.32
CA MET A 107 3.92 7.37 -0.23
C MET A 107 3.55 7.89 -1.60
N ILE A 108 2.26 7.92 -1.88
CA ILE A 108 1.66 8.60 -3.03
C ILE A 108 1.02 9.87 -2.52
N VAL A 109 1.70 10.97 -2.73
CA VAL A 109 1.31 12.30 -2.24
C VAL A 109 0.39 12.95 -3.26
N SER A 110 -0.87 13.18 -2.89
CA SER A 110 -1.87 13.64 -3.84
C SER A 110 -2.69 14.81 -3.32
N PRO A 111 -2.69 15.94 -4.04
CA PRO A 111 -3.72 16.94 -3.89
C PRO A 111 -5.06 16.40 -4.42
N PRO A 112 -6.19 17.03 -4.06
CA PRO A 112 -7.50 16.66 -4.59
C PRO A 112 -7.54 16.73 -6.12
N LYS A 113 -8.24 15.77 -6.74
CA LYS A 113 -8.49 15.72 -8.20
C LYS A 113 -7.23 15.56 -9.07
N ALA A 114 -6.11 15.08 -8.54
CA ALA A 114 -4.86 14.90 -9.31
C ALA A 114 -4.74 13.53 -10.01
N GLY A 115 -5.80 12.73 -10.05
CA GLY A 115 -5.79 11.42 -10.70
C GLY A 115 -5.31 10.27 -9.82
N LYS A 116 -5.35 10.43 -8.50
CA LYS A 116 -4.93 9.43 -7.51
C LYS A 116 -5.57 8.05 -7.74
N THR A 117 -6.89 7.99 -7.85
CA THR A 117 -7.64 6.72 -7.96
C THR A 117 -7.29 5.97 -9.25
N THR A 118 -7.16 6.69 -10.36
CA THR A 118 -6.72 6.12 -11.65
C THR A 118 -5.31 5.54 -11.54
N LEU A 119 -4.40 6.27 -10.90
CA LEU A 119 -3.02 5.81 -10.67
C LEU A 119 -2.97 4.54 -9.82
N LEU A 120 -3.75 4.49 -8.73
CA LEU A 120 -3.83 3.31 -7.86
C LEU A 120 -4.37 2.08 -8.60
N LYS A 121 -5.45 2.24 -9.35
CA LYS A 121 -6.02 1.14 -10.15
C LYS A 121 -5.02 0.62 -11.19
N ASP A 122 -4.32 1.52 -11.85
CA ASP A 122 -3.34 1.14 -12.87
C ASP A 122 -2.12 0.43 -12.26
N ALA A 123 -1.61 0.93 -11.14
CA ALA A 123 -0.54 0.29 -10.39
C ALA A 123 -0.95 -1.12 -9.89
N ALA A 124 -2.14 -1.26 -9.35
CA ALA A 124 -2.67 -2.55 -8.92
C ALA A 124 -2.75 -3.56 -10.08
N LYS A 125 -3.30 -3.14 -11.22
CA LYS A 125 -3.36 -3.97 -12.44
C LYS A 125 -1.98 -4.39 -12.94
N SER A 126 -1.02 -3.48 -12.92
CA SER A 126 0.36 -3.75 -13.33
C SER A 126 1.05 -4.74 -12.39
N ILE A 127 0.90 -4.57 -11.08
CA ILE A 127 1.45 -5.50 -10.08
C ILE A 127 0.89 -6.89 -10.28
N LEU A 128 -0.43 -7.04 -10.42
CA LEU A 128 -1.08 -8.34 -10.62
C LEU A 128 -0.67 -8.99 -11.95
N LYS A 129 -0.53 -8.22 -13.01
CA LYS A 129 -0.13 -8.74 -14.32
C LYS A 129 1.32 -9.23 -14.34
N ASN A 130 2.21 -8.46 -13.74
CA ASN A 130 3.65 -8.74 -13.74
C ASN A 130 4.09 -9.69 -12.62
N ASN A 131 3.27 -9.80 -11.56
CA ASN A 131 3.55 -10.66 -10.39
C ASN A 131 2.29 -11.47 -10.03
N PRO A 132 1.96 -12.55 -10.78
CA PRO A 132 0.73 -13.31 -10.57
C PRO A 132 0.60 -13.94 -9.17
N GLU A 133 1.72 -14.20 -8.49
CA GLU A 133 1.77 -14.78 -7.14
C GLU A 133 1.61 -13.74 -6.02
N MET A 134 1.60 -12.44 -6.37
CA MET A 134 1.46 -11.37 -5.39
C MET A 134 0.10 -11.41 -4.71
N HIS A 135 0.09 -11.35 -3.38
CA HIS A 135 -1.11 -11.06 -2.62
C HIS A 135 -1.33 -9.55 -2.55
N LEU A 136 -2.43 -9.09 -3.11
CA LEU A 136 -2.79 -7.68 -3.15
C LEU A 136 -3.94 -7.40 -2.21
N ILE A 137 -3.72 -6.52 -1.25
CA ILE A 137 -4.76 -6.02 -0.35
C ILE A 137 -4.95 -4.53 -0.62
N ILE A 138 -6.17 -4.14 -0.94
CA ILE A 138 -6.54 -2.73 -1.06
C ILE A 138 -7.38 -2.37 0.14
N LEU A 139 -6.88 -1.44 0.94
CA LEU A 139 -7.54 -0.93 2.14
C LEU A 139 -8.05 0.49 1.90
N LEU A 140 -9.35 0.64 1.89
CA LEU A 140 -10.04 1.90 1.65
C LEU A 140 -10.61 2.43 2.97
N ILE A 141 -10.11 3.57 3.43
CA ILE A 141 -10.52 4.18 4.70
C ILE A 141 -11.22 5.50 4.45
N ASP A 142 -12.44 5.62 4.95
CA ASP A 142 -13.25 6.83 4.86
C ASP A 142 -13.51 7.25 3.39
N GLU A 143 -13.63 6.25 2.50
CA GLU A 143 -13.94 6.46 1.08
C GLU A 143 -15.44 6.40 0.82
N ARG A 144 -15.85 6.88 -0.35
CA ARG A 144 -17.23 6.85 -0.79
C ARG A 144 -17.63 5.45 -1.25
N PRO A 145 -18.88 5.00 -0.97
CA PRO A 145 -19.35 3.68 -1.40
C PRO A 145 -19.21 3.42 -2.90
N GLU A 146 -19.46 4.43 -3.74
CA GLU A 146 -19.32 4.32 -5.19
C GLU A 146 -17.83 4.11 -5.62
N GLU A 147 -16.87 4.72 -4.92
CA GLU A 147 -15.45 4.51 -5.19
C GLU A 147 -14.99 3.11 -4.76
N VAL A 148 -15.54 2.59 -3.69
CA VAL A 148 -15.32 1.20 -3.26
C VAL A 148 -15.82 0.23 -4.33
N THR A 149 -17.02 0.45 -4.85
CA THR A 149 -17.60 -0.38 -5.92
C THR A 149 -16.72 -0.34 -7.18
N ASP A 150 -16.31 0.85 -7.62
CA ASP A 150 -15.46 1.02 -8.79
C ASP A 150 -14.14 0.25 -8.67
N ILE A 151 -13.49 0.28 -7.51
CA ILE A 151 -12.24 -0.47 -7.28
C ILE A 151 -12.50 -1.96 -7.25
N ARG A 152 -13.58 -2.42 -6.59
CA ARG A 152 -13.93 -3.86 -6.53
C ARG A 152 -14.25 -4.44 -7.89
N GLU A 153 -14.85 -3.68 -8.78
CA GLU A 153 -15.12 -4.11 -10.16
C GLU A 153 -13.86 -4.08 -11.03
N ALA A 154 -13.00 -3.07 -10.83
CA ALA A 154 -11.80 -2.88 -11.64
C ALA A 154 -10.65 -3.85 -11.28
N ILE A 155 -10.53 -4.25 -10.02
CA ILE A 155 -9.41 -5.04 -9.51
C ILE A 155 -9.94 -6.36 -8.95
N GLN A 156 -9.70 -7.45 -9.68
CA GLN A 156 -10.13 -8.79 -9.33
C GLN A 156 -8.99 -9.78 -9.54
N GLY A 157 -8.98 -10.83 -8.75
CA GLY A 157 -8.01 -11.92 -8.86
C GLY A 157 -8.09 -12.89 -7.68
N PRO A 158 -7.46 -14.07 -7.78
CA PRO A 158 -7.52 -15.10 -6.75
C PRO A 158 -6.82 -14.70 -5.44
N ASN A 159 -5.84 -13.81 -5.53
CA ASN A 159 -5.05 -13.32 -4.40
C ASN A 159 -5.33 -11.83 -4.10
N VAL A 160 -6.51 -11.34 -4.44
CA VAL A 160 -6.93 -9.95 -4.22
C VAL A 160 -7.95 -9.90 -3.09
N GLU A 161 -7.68 -9.06 -2.10
CA GLU A 161 -8.61 -8.74 -1.02
C GLU A 161 -8.85 -7.22 -1.02
N ILE A 162 -10.12 -6.81 -1.04
CA ILE A 162 -10.49 -5.40 -0.93
C ILE A 162 -11.26 -5.21 0.37
N ILE A 163 -10.63 -4.49 1.30
CA ILE A 163 -11.13 -4.22 2.63
C ILE A 163 -11.45 -2.73 2.71
N TYR A 164 -12.59 -2.41 3.27
CA TYR A 164 -13.05 -1.02 3.29
C TYR A 164 -13.80 -0.67 4.55
N SER A 165 -13.79 0.61 4.86
CA SER A 165 -14.67 1.25 5.84
C SER A 165 -15.03 2.61 5.26
N THR A 166 -16.30 2.77 4.86
CA THR A 166 -16.79 3.95 4.16
C THR A 166 -17.01 5.14 5.09
N PHE A 167 -17.18 6.34 4.53
CA PHE A 167 -17.26 7.59 5.29
C PHE A 167 -18.41 7.68 6.30
N ASP A 168 -19.45 6.86 6.11
CA ASP A 168 -20.60 6.74 6.99
C ASP A 168 -20.41 5.78 8.17
N GLU A 169 -19.25 5.08 8.21
CA GLU A 169 -18.85 4.21 9.31
C GLU A 169 -18.21 5.00 10.45
N LEU A 170 -18.22 4.41 11.63
CA LEU A 170 -17.58 5.00 12.82
C LEU A 170 -16.04 4.95 12.71
N PRO A 171 -15.33 5.92 13.32
CA PRO A 171 -13.87 5.91 13.36
C PRO A 171 -13.25 4.63 13.92
N GLU A 172 -13.92 3.98 14.87
CA GLU A 172 -13.50 2.69 15.42
C GLU A 172 -13.50 1.56 14.38
N HIS A 173 -14.40 1.61 13.40
CA HIS A 173 -14.42 0.67 12.27
C HIS A 173 -13.20 0.88 11.37
N HIS A 174 -12.86 2.13 11.07
CA HIS A 174 -11.65 2.47 10.28
C HIS A 174 -10.37 1.89 10.94
N LYS A 175 -10.26 2.04 12.26
CA LYS A 175 -9.16 1.46 13.03
C LYS A 175 -9.14 -0.06 12.95
N ARG A 176 -10.27 -0.70 13.20
CA ARG A 176 -10.38 -2.15 13.25
C ARG A 176 -10.02 -2.81 11.92
N VAL A 177 -10.52 -2.31 10.80
CA VAL A 177 -10.20 -2.88 9.49
C VAL A 177 -8.72 -2.70 9.16
N SER A 178 -8.09 -1.60 9.57
CA SER A 178 -6.67 -1.38 9.37
C SER A 178 -5.80 -2.33 10.23
N GLU A 179 -6.14 -2.52 11.50
CA GLU A 179 -5.46 -3.44 12.40
C GLU A 179 -5.56 -4.90 11.92
N MET A 180 -6.74 -5.31 11.47
CA MET A 180 -6.94 -6.65 10.90
C MET A 180 -6.19 -6.85 9.59
N THR A 181 -6.16 -5.84 8.74
CA THR A 181 -5.45 -5.89 7.45
C THR A 181 -3.96 -6.11 7.64
N ILE A 182 -3.33 -5.37 8.55
CA ILE A 182 -1.89 -5.52 8.79
C ILE A 182 -1.56 -6.90 9.41
N GLU A 183 -2.39 -7.38 10.31
CA GLU A 183 -2.21 -8.72 10.89
C GLU A 183 -2.39 -9.81 9.83
N ARG A 184 -3.37 -9.67 8.94
CA ARG A 184 -3.54 -10.58 7.80
C ARG A 184 -2.30 -10.61 6.90
N ALA A 185 -1.77 -9.44 6.56
CA ALA A 185 -0.56 -9.33 5.74
C ALA A 185 0.66 -9.97 6.41
N LYS A 186 0.86 -9.74 7.72
CA LYS A 186 1.94 -10.38 8.47
C LYS A 186 1.85 -11.91 8.42
N ARG A 187 0.64 -12.47 8.56
CA ARG A 187 0.46 -13.94 8.47
C ARG A 187 0.87 -14.50 7.12
N LEU A 188 0.57 -13.79 6.03
CA LEU A 188 1.02 -14.17 4.70
C LEU A 188 2.55 -14.13 4.56
N VAL A 189 3.20 -13.09 5.07
CA VAL A 189 4.66 -12.96 5.04
C VAL A 189 5.34 -14.04 5.87
N GLU A 190 4.79 -14.44 7.00
CA GLU A 190 5.29 -15.55 7.82
C GLU A 190 5.32 -16.88 7.04
N HIS A 191 4.49 -17.01 6.01
CA HIS A 191 4.49 -18.12 5.05
C HIS A 191 5.32 -17.81 3.78
N LYS A 192 6.22 -16.85 3.84
CA LYS A 192 7.11 -16.44 2.74
C LYS A 192 6.37 -15.95 1.49
N LYS A 193 5.17 -15.40 1.67
CA LYS A 193 4.41 -14.78 0.58
C LYS A 193 4.82 -13.33 0.41
N ASP A 194 4.74 -12.86 -0.82
CA ASP A 194 4.89 -11.45 -1.14
C ASP A 194 3.54 -10.77 -1.12
N VAL A 195 3.43 -9.71 -0.33
CA VAL A 195 2.17 -8.98 -0.11
C VAL A 195 2.37 -7.51 -0.45
N THR A 196 1.43 -6.94 -1.16
CA THR A 196 1.34 -5.49 -1.37
C THR A 196 0.03 -4.98 -0.79
N ILE A 197 0.10 -3.97 0.07
CA ILE A 197 -1.05 -3.24 0.57
C ILE A 197 -1.07 -1.85 -0.09
N PHE A 198 -2.19 -1.52 -0.73
CA PHE A 198 -2.55 -0.13 -1.02
C PHE A 198 -3.48 0.36 0.07
N ILE A 199 -3.11 1.42 0.76
CA ILE A 199 -4.01 2.11 1.69
C ILE A 199 -4.40 3.48 1.14
N ASP A 200 -5.66 3.71 0.97
CA ASP A 200 -6.23 4.99 0.58
C ASP A 200 -7.25 5.44 1.64
N SER A 201 -6.87 6.28 2.58
CA SER A 201 -5.58 6.97 2.71
C SER A 201 -5.04 6.85 4.15
N ILE A 202 -3.73 6.98 4.29
CA ILE A 202 -3.08 7.05 5.62
C ILE A 202 -3.50 8.33 6.38
N THR A 203 -3.77 9.41 5.66
CA THR A 203 -4.26 10.67 6.21
C THR A 203 -5.59 10.46 6.96
N ARG A 204 -6.53 9.77 6.34
CA ARG A 204 -7.84 9.50 6.94
C ARG A 204 -7.75 8.48 8.07
N LEU A 205 -6.83 7.53 7.99
CA LEU A 205 -6.55 6.63 9.11
C LEU A 205 -6.02 7.40 10.32
N ALA A 206 -5.08 8.31 10.13
CA ALA A 206 -4.57 9.17 11.21
C ALA A 206 -5.68 10.03 11.83
N ARG A 207 -6.58 10.57 11.02
CA ARG A 207 -7.77 11.30 11.52
C ARG A 207 -8.68 10.43 12.38
N ALA A 208 -8.92 9.18 11.96
CA ALA A 208 -9.74 8.24 12.74
C ALA A 208 -9.11 7.95 14.11
N TYR A 209 -7.81 7.76 14.16
CA TYR A 209 -7.08 7.62 15.43
C TYR A 209 -7.14 8.89 16.26
N ASN A 210 -7.04 10.07 15.64
CA ASN A 210 -7.14 11.34 16.36
C ASN A 210 -8.49 11.55 17.07
N LEU A 211 -9.55 10.99 16.50
CA LEU A 211 -10.90 11.05 17.09
C LEU A 211 -11.12 10.04 18.23
N THR A 212 -10.30 9.00 18.32
CA THR A 212 -10.57 7.85 19.17
C THR A 212 -9.50 7.56 20.23
N VAL A 213 -8.29 8.13 20.09
CA VAL A 213 -7.26 7.97 21.12
C VAL A 213 -7.54 8.87 22.34
N PRO A 214 -7.21 8.42 23.55
CA PRO A 214 -7.22 9.29 24.71
C PRO A 214 -6.28 10.48 24.50
N PRO A 215 -6.69 11.71 24.86
CA PRO A 215 -5.83 12.89 24.72
C PRO A 215 -4.53 12.74 25.47
N SER A 216 -3.40 13.01 24.80
CA SER A 216 -2.06 12.99 25.41
C SER A 216 -1.73 14.26 26.20
N GLY A 217 -2.57 15.29 26.12
CA GLY A 217 -2.30 16.62 26.67
C GLY A 217 -1.38 17.48 25.79
N ARG A 218 -0.96 16.96 24.64
CA ARG A 218 -0.17 17.69 23.63
C ARG A 218 -0.94 17.78 22.33
N THR A 219 -0.79 18.87 21.62
CA THR A 219 -1.45 19.08 20.33
C THR A 219 -0.46 19.63 19.33
N LEU A 220 -0.31 18.95 18.21
CA LEU A 220 0.42 19.44 17.04
C LEU A 220 -0.43 20.47 16.28
N SER A 221 0.21 21.17 15.35
CA SER A 221 -0.47 22.12 14.48
C SER A 221 -1.65 21.43 13.76
N GLY A 222 -2.76 22.12 13.60
CA GLY A 222 -3.97 21.58 12.97
C GLY A 222 -4.83 20.68 13.85
N GLY A 223 -4.56 20.61 15.17
CA GLY A 223 -5.38 19.86 16.12
C GLY A 223 -5.07 18.36 16.19
N LEU A 224 -3.90 17.93 15.69
CA LEU A 224 -3.47 16.54 15.73
C LEU A 224 -2.81 16.20 17.07
N ASP A 225 -3.32 15.18 17.75
CA ASP A 225 -2.64 14.63 18.93
C ASP A 225 -1.49 13.72 18.49
N PRO A 226 -0.26 13.86 19.03
CA PRO A 226 0.86 12.98 18.70
C PRO A 226 0.56 11.48 18.91
N ALA A 227 -0.28 11.16 19.90
CA ALA A 227 -0.70 9.77 20.17
C ALA A 227 -1.48 9.14 19.00
N ALA A 228 -2.15 9.94 18.18
CA ALA A 228 -2.87 9.48 17.02
C ALA A 228 -1.96 8.94 15.89
N LEU A 229 -0.69 9.30 15.91
CA LEU A 229 0.27 8.90 14.88
C LEU A 229 0.90 7.52 15.13
N HIS A 230 0.85 7.03 16.36
CA HIS A 230 1.58 5.82 16.77
C HIS A 230 1.16 4.59 15.97
N MET A 231 -0.12 4.25 15.98
CA MET A 231 -0.62 3.05 15.27
C MET A 231 -0.53 3.17 13.74
N PRO A 232 -0.89 4.31 13.10
CA PRO A 232 -0.66 4.49 11.68
C PRO A 232 0.82 4.39 11.27
N LYS A 233 1.75 4.89 12.09
CA LYS A 233 3.20 4.71 11.86
C LYS A 233 3.63 3.25 11.99
N ARG A 234 3.08 2.51 12.94
CA ARG A 234 3.32 1.05 13.05
C ARG A 234 2.77 0.30 11.85
N PHE A 235 1.61 0.68 11.36
CA PHE A 235 1.04 0.12 10.13
C PHE A 235 1.99 0.32 8.95
N PHE A 236 2.34 1.56 8.66
CA PHE A 236 3.21 1.91 7.53
C PHE A 236 4.63 1.35 7.70
N GLY A 237 5.15 1.41 8.92
CA GLY A 237 6.48 0.90 9.27
C GLY A 237 6.61 -0.63 9.24
N ALA A 238 5.51 -1.37 9.15
CA ALA A 238 5.55 -2.81 8.99
C ALA A 238 6.04 -3.26 7.62
N ALA A 239 6.02 -2.39 6.61
CA ALA A 239 6.52 -2.69 5.27
C ALA A 239 8.02 -2.97 5.32
N ARG A 240 8.43 -4.16 4.89
CA ARG A 240 9.81 -4.63 4.84
C ARG A 240 9.98 -5.82 3.92
N ASN A 241 11.17 -5.95 3.38
CA ASN A 241 11.61 -7.15 2.69
C ASN A 241 12.31 -8.08 3.70
N MET A 242 12.11 -9.37 3.60
CA MET A 242 12.65 -10.36 4.56
C MET A 242 13.73 -11.21 3.93
N ARG A 243 14.85 -11.36 4.64
CA ARG A 243 15.96 -12.24 4.21
C ARG A 243 15.53 -13.69 4.06
N GLU A 244 14.66 -14.16 4.91
CA GLU A 244 14.15 -15.55 4.93
C GLU A 244 13.15 -15.84 3.81
N GLY A 245 12.76 -14.84 3.06
CA GLY A 245 11.72 -14.88 2.03
C GLY A 245 10.41 -14.25 2.50
N GLY A 246 9.62 -13.82 1.54
CA GLY A 246 8.42 -13.03 1.78
C GLY A 246 8.74 -11.54 1.91
N SER A 247 7.74 -10.72 1.62
CA SER A 247 7.84 -9.27 1.72
C SER A 247 6.49 -8.63 1.99
N LEU A 248 6.51 -7.49 2.65
CA LEU A 248 5.35 -6.62 2.80
C LEU A 248 5.68 -5.26 2.21
N THR A 249 5.04 -4.92 1.11
CA THR A 249 5.09 -3.62 0.46
C THR A 249 3.85 -2.83 0.83
N ILE A 250 3.99 -1.58 1.25
CA ILE A 250 2.86 -0.70 1.55
C ILE A 250 2.98 0.57 0.73
N LEU A 251 1.97 0.84 -0.08
CA LEU A 251 1.80 2.07 -0.85
C LEU A 251 0.64 2.85 -0.24
N ALA A 252 0.98 3.91 0.47
CA ALA A 252 0.01 4.72 1.20
C ALA A 252 -0.22 6.05 0.51
N THR A 253 -1.49 6.39 0.25
CA THR A 253 -1.82 7.73 -0.20
C THR A 253 -1.81 8.70 0.97
N ALA A 254 -1.18 9.85 0.77
CA ALA A 254 -1.20 10.98 1.68
C ALA A 254 -1.87 12.17 0.98
N LEU A 255 -2.85 12.75 1.63
CA LEU A 255 -3.60 13.88 1.10
C LEU A 255 -2.92 15.19 1.49
N VAL A 256 -2.72 16.06 0.50
CA VAL A 256 -2.14 17.39 0.68
C VAL A 256 -3.01 18.44 -0.03
N ASP A 257 -2.80 19.71 0.27
CA ASP A 257 -3.56 20.83 -0.34
C ASP A 257 -5.08 20.67 -0.24
N THR A 258 -5.57 20.05 0.82
CA THR A 258 -6.99 19.83 1.08
C THR A 258 -7.67 21.04 1.76
N GLY A 259 -6.88 22.04 2.14
CA GLY A 259 -7.33 23.14 3.01
C GLY A 259 -7.31 22.79 4.49
N SER A 260 -6.99 21.57 4.86
CA SER A 260 -6.83 21.11 6.25
C SER A 260 -5.37 21.11 6.68
N LYS A 261 -5.05 21.94 7.67
CA LYS A 261 -3.71 21.96 8.26
C LYS A 261 -3.33 20.64 8.92
N MET A 262 -4.30 19.90 9.43
CA MET A 262 -4.05 18.55 9.99
C MET A 262 -3.50 17.61 8.92
N ASP A 263 -4.02 17.64 7.71
CA ASP A 263 -3.57 16.77 6.61
C ASP A 263 -2.11 17.06 6.23
N ASP A 264 -1.72 18.34 6.20
CA ASP A 264 -0.34 18.73 5.92
C ASP A 264 0.62 18.26 7.03
N VAL A 265 0.19 18.35 8.29
CA VAL A 265 0.97 17.85 9.45
C VAL A 265 1.11 16.32 9.39
N VAL A 266 0.05 15.60 9.06
CA VAL A 266 0.10 14.14 8.88
C VAL A 266 1.11 13.78 7.80
N TYR A 267 1.06 14.43 6.65
CA TYR A 267 2.03 14.20 5.57
C TYR A 267 3.48 14.40 6.05
N GLU A 268 3.78 15.53 6.68
CA GLU A 268 5.13 15.81 7.18
C GLU A 268 5.61 14.77 8.20
N GLU A 269 4.73 14.32 9.09
CA GLU A 269 5.04 13.29 10.08
C GLU A 269 5.33 11.91 9.46
N PHE A 270 4.69 11.56 8.35
CA PHE A 270 4.92 10.30 7.65
C PHE A 270 6.06 10.32 6.63
N LYS A 271 6.44 11.50 6.16
CA LYS A 271 7.51 11.68 5.17
C LYS A 271 8.83 11.05 5.61
N GLY A 272 9.17 11.17 6.89
CA GLY A 272 10.37 10.56 7.46
C GLY A 272 10.30 9.04 7.64
N THR A 273 9.11 8.45 7.65
CA THR A 273 8.91 7.00 7.81
C THR A 273 9.02 6.25 6.48
N GLY A 274 8.62 6.88 5.39
CA GLY A 274 8.69 6.31 4.05
C GLY A 274 10.10 6.28 3.48
N ASN A 275 10.29 5.43 2.47
CA ASN A 275 11.53 5.32 1.69
C ASN A 275 11.30 5.44 0.18
N MET A 276 10.12 5.84 -0.23
CA MET A 276 9.73 6.17 -1.60
C MET A 276 8.63 7.22 -1.57
N GLU A 277 8.71 8.18 -2.45
CA GLU A 277 7.64 9.15 -2.69
C GLU A 277 7.30 9.24 -4.17
N LEU A 278 6.02 9.30 -4.46
CA LEU A 278 5.46 9.68 -5.76
C LEU A 278 4.56 10.88 -5.54
N VAL A 279 4.97 12.04 -6.01
CA VAL A 279 4.27 13.31 -5.78
C VAL A 279 3.47 13.69 -7.00
N LEU A 280 2.15 13.86 -6.82
CA LEU A 280 1.26 14.42 -7.83
C LEU A 280 1.17 15.94 -7.64
N ASP A 281 1.17 16.69 -8.74
CA ASP A 281 1.15 18.16 -8.72
C ASP A 281 -0.17 18.68 -9.30
N ARG A 282 -0.86 19.50 -8.50
CA ARG A 282 -2.12 20.13 -8.90
C ARG A 282 -1.93 21.08 -10.10
N ARG A 283 -0.81 21.78 -10.19
CA ARG A 283 -0.53 22.72 -11.31
C ARG A 283 -0.48 22.00 -12.65
N LEU A 284 0.12 20.79 -12.67
CA LEU A 284 0.16 19.96 -13.87
C LEU A 284 -1.25 19.51 -14.27
N GLN A 285 -2.06 19.13 -13.30
CA GLN A 285 -3.44 18.77 -13.53
C GLN A 285 -4.28 19.94 -14.06
N GLU A 286 -4.12 21.14 -13.51
CA GLU A 286 -4.77 22.37 -13.98
C GLU A 286 -4.40 22.71 -15.42
N LYS A 287 -3.13 22.46 -15.81
CA LYS A 287 -2.63 22.59 -17.19
C LYS A 287 -3.01 21.42 -18.10
N ARG A 288 -3.78 20.45 -17.61
CA ARG A 288 -4.14 19.21 -18.34
C ARG A 288 -2.94 18.37 -18.79
N VAL A 289 -1.84 18.43 -18.04
CA VAL A 289 -0.68 17.58 -18.22
C VAL A 289 -0.87 16.31 -17.41
N PHE A 290 -0.98 15.16 -18.06
CA PHE A 290 -1.17 13.86 -17.44
C PHE A 290 -0.15 12.84 -17.94
N PRO A 291 0.37 11.97 -17.06
CA PRO A 291 0.13 11.94 -15.61
C PRO A 291 0.70 13.19 -14.91
N ALA A 292 -0.02 13.67 -13.90
CA ALA A 292 0.36 14.88 -13.15
C ALA A 292 1.46 14.59 -12.10
N ILE A 293 2.52 13.90 -12.51
CA ILE A 293 3.63 13.48 -11.63
C ILE A 293 4.70 14.57 -11.61
N ASP A 294 5.02 15.04 -10.41
CA ASP A 294 6.19 15.90 -10.19
C ASP A 294 7.45 15.03 -10.11
N ILE A 295 8.14 14.91 -11.22
CA ILE A 295 9.33 14.08 -11.36
C ILE A 295 10.47 14.56 -10.45
N SER A 296 10.58 15.87 -10.23
CA SER A 296 11.65 16.43 -9.42
C SER A 296 11.52 16.12 -7.92
N LYS A 297 10.29 15.99 -7.44
CA LYS A 297 9.98 15.68 -6.04
C LYS A 297 9.76 14.19 -5.77
N SER A 298 9.69 13.38 -6.81
CA SER A 298 9.47 11.95 -6.70
C SER A 298 10.78 11.18 -6.69
N GLY A 299 10.86 10.10 -5.94
CA GLY A 299 12.08 9.29 -5.86
C GLY A 299 11.98 8.12 -4.88
N THR A 300 12.97 7.25 -4.92
CA THR A 300 13.09 6.09 -4.04
C THR A 300 14.48 6.05 -3.42
N ARG A 301 14.56 5.81 -2.11
CA ARG A 301 15.84 5.55 -1.44
C ARG A 301 16.43 4.24 -1.94
N ARG A 302 17.75 4.22 -2.11
CA ARG A 302 18.46 3.05 -2.62
C ARG A 302 17.90 2.53 -3.95
N GLU A 303 17.52 3.47 -4.84
CA GLU A 303 17.11 3.12 -6.21
C GLU A 303 18.21 2.37 -6.98
N ASP A 304 19.46 2.51 -6.55
CA ASP A 304 20.61 1.74 -7.04
C ASP A 304 20.42 0.21 -6.92
N LEU A 305 19.64 -0.25 -5.95
CA LEU A 305 19.32 -1.68 -5.77
C LEU A 305 18.17 -2.16 -6.67
N LEU A 306 17.42 -1.23 -7.26
CA LEU A 306 16.21 -1.53 -8.03
C LEU A 306 16.36 -1.23 -9.52
N LEU A 307 17.14 -0.21 -9.89
CA LEU A 307 17.40 0.16 -11.26
C LEU A 307 18.64 -0.56 -11.80
N THR A 308 18.63 -0.88 -13.08
CA THR A 308 19.85 -1.29 -13.78
C THR A 308 20.81 -0.10 -13.86
N LYS A 309 22.09 -0.36 -14.12
CA LYS A 309 23.08 0.70 -14.29
C LYS A 309 22.67 1.70 -15.39
N GLU A 310 22.17 1.20 -16.51
CA GLU A 310 21.74 2.02 -17.64
C GLU A 310 20.52 2.86 -17.31
N GLU A 311 19.54 2.30 -16.60
CA GLU A 311 18.36 3.03 -16.12
C GLU A 311 18.78 4.14 -15.15
N HIS A 312 19.66 3.84 -14.21
CA HIS A 312 20.14 4.81 -13.22
C HIS A 312 20.89 5.97 -13.89
N GLU A 313 21.76 5.68 -14.86
CA GLU A 313 22.44 6.73 -15.66
C GLU A 313 21.44 7.62 -16.41
N ALA A 314 20.42 7.04 -17.04
CA ALA A 314 19.39 7.78 -17.74
C ALA A 314 18.57 8.67 -16.81
N VAL A 315 18.20 8.17 -15.63
CA VAL A 315 17.48 8.93 -14.60
C VAL A 315 18.32 10.09 -14.09
N ASP A 316 19.61 9.90 -13.88
CA ASP A 316 20.52 10.98 -13.47
C ASP A 316 20.62 12.10 -14.53
N ILE A 317 20.73 11.73 -15.79
CA ILE A 317 20.71 12.69 -16.90
C ILE A 317 19.40 13.49 -16.91
N MET A 318 18.29 12.80 -16.79
CA MET A 318 16.96 13.41 -16.75
C MET A 318 16.79 14.40 -15.58
N ARG A 319 17.24 14.01 -14.37
CA ARG A 319 17.17 14.86 -13.17
C ARG A 319 18.07 16.10 -13.30
N LYS A 320 19.24 15.96 -13.89
CA LYS A 320 20.15 17.10 -14.17
C LYS A 320 19.52 18.07 -15.16
N ALA A 321 18.86 17.56 -16.20
CA ALA A 321 18.15 18.39 -17.17
C ALA A 321 17.01 19.18 -16.50
N LEU A 322 16.24 18.57 -15.61
CA LEU A 322 15.18 19.25 -14.85
C LEU A 322 15.71 20.39 -13.98
N ASN A 323 16.90 20.24 -13.41
CA ASN A 323 17.51 21.27 -12.57
C ASN A 323 18.15 22.42 -13.37
N GLY A 324 18.49 22.20 -14.64
CA GLY A 324 19.18 23.17 -15.50
C GLY A 324 18.29 24.02 -16.41
N MET A 325 17.03 23.66 -16.58
CA MET A 325 16.07 24.34 -17.44
C MET A 325 14.95 24.99 -16.63
N LYS A 326 14.14 25.83 -17.28
CA LYS A 326 12.86 26.21 -16.67
C LYS A 326 12.06 24.92 -16.41
N ALA A 327 11.64 24.72 -15.17
CA ALA A 327 11.10 23.45 -14.71
C ALA A 327 9.92 22.93 -15.55
N ASP A 328 9.06 23.84 -16.05
CA ASP A 328 7.90 23.48 -16.86
C ASP A 328 8.31 22.96 -18.25
N ASP A 329 9.26 23.63 -18.91
CA ASP A 329 9.73 23.24 -20.25
C ASP A 329 10.47 21.89 -20.23
N ALA A 330 11.29 21.67 -19.20
CA ALA A 330 12.02 20.43 -19.01
C ALA A 330 11.07 19.25 -18.77
N LEU A 331 10.02 19.45 -17.95
CA LEU A 331 9.03 18.42 -17.66
C LEU A 331 8.24 18.03 -18.93
N GLU A 332 7.77 19.00 -19.70
CA GLU A 332 7.07 18.74 -20.97
C GLU A 332 7.95 17.95 -21.95
N ASN A 333 9.23 18.32 -22.08
CA ASN A 333 10.17 17.60 -22.91
C ASN A 333 10.36 16.15 -22.48
N ILE A 334 10.47 15.90 -21.19
CA ILE A 334 10.61 14.53 -20.64
C ILE A 334 9.34 13.73 -20.89
N LEU A 335 8.17 14.29 -20.64
CA LEU A 335 6.89 13.62 -20.90
C LEU A 335 6.71 13.31 -22.41
N ASN A 336 7.11 14.24 -23.27
CA ASN A 336 7.11 14.01 -24.71
C ASN A 336 8.06 12.89 -25.13
N MET A 337 9.25 12.81 -24.54
CA MET A 337 10.18 11.71 -24.80
C MET A 337 9.58 10.36 -24.37
N PHE A 338 8.94 10.29 -23.21
CA PHE A 338 8.21 9.08 -22.82
C PHE A 338 7.12 8.72 -23.82
N ALA A 339 6.33 9.70 -24.24
CA ALA A 339 5.21 9.49 -25.19
C ALA A 339 5.67 9.01 -26.58
N HIS A 340 6.86 9.43 -27.02
CA HIS A 340 7.41 9.06 -28.33
C HIS A 340 8.26 7.78 -28.32
N THR A 341 8.40 7.13 -27.16
CA THR A 341 9.10 5.85 -27.01
C THR A 341 8.10 4.74 -26.69
N ARG A 342 8.38 3.52 -27.15
CA ARG A 342 7.48 2.37 -26.99
C ARG A 342 7.50 1.77 -25.58
N ASN A 343 8.68 1.83 -24.96
CA ASN A 343 8.94 1.23 -23.66
C ASN A 343 10.09 1.94 -22.95
N ASN A 344 10.33 1.59 -21.70
CA ASN A 344 11.39 2.19 -20.90
C ASN A 344 12.79 1.90 -21.41
N ASN A 345 13.02 0.75 -22.02
CA ASN A 345 14.33 0.45 -22.60
C ASN A 345 14.66 1.41 -23.75
N GLU A 346 13.70 1.67 -24.65
CA GLU A 346 13.86 2.65 -25.73
C GLU A 346 14.03 4.07 -25.17
N PHE A 347 13.25 4.44 -24.14
CA PHE A 347 13.38 5.71 -23.47
C PHE A 347 14.79 5.92 -22.88
N VAL A 348 15.31 4.93 -22.15
CA VAL A 348 16.66 4.96 -21.57
C VAL A 348 17.72 5.16 -22.64
N GLN A 349 17.64 4.44 -23.76
CA GLN A 349 18.57 4.57 -24.88
C GLN A 349 18.48 5.96 -25.54
N THR A 350 17.27 6.49 -25.65
CA THR A 350 17.05 7.84 -26.21
C THR A 350 17.65 8.91 -25.32
N VAL A 351 17.42 8.86 -24.02
CA VAL A 351 18.00 9.81 -23.04
C VAL A 351 19.52 9.79 -23.05
N LYS A 352 20.12 8.61 -23.13
CA LYS A 352 21.60 8.46 -23.16
C LYS A 352 22.22 9.01 -24.43
N LYS A 353 21.50 8.99 -25.57
CA LYS A 353 21.97 9.53 -26.87
C LYS A 353 21.78 11.04 -26.97
N GLN A 354 20.73 11.56 -26.40
CA GLN A 354 20.49 13.00 -26.36
C GLN A 354 21.36 13.61 -25.24
N ARG A 355 22.44 14.26 -25.64
CA ARG A 355 23.12 15.19 -24.74
C ARG A 355 22.17 16.37 -24.54
N PHE A 356 21.50 16.44 -23.40
CA PHE A 356 20.84 17.67 -22.97
C PHE A 356 21.94 18.73 -22.75
N LEU A 357 22.19 19.55 -23.74
CA LEU A 357 23.05 20.72 -23.68
C LEU A 357 22.28 21.88 -23.06
#